data_7b308a4e25fb79d10f9bf09e0fc5bc6a
#
_entry.id   7b308a4e25fb79d10f9bf09e0fc5bc6a
#
_cell.length_a   1.000
_cell.length_b   1.000
_cell.length_c   1.000
_cell.angle_alpha   90.00
_cell.angle_beta   90.00
_cell.angle_gamma   90.00
#
_symmetry.space_group_name_H-M   'P 1'
#
loop_
_entity.id
_entity.type
_entity.pdbx_description
1 polymer ?
#
loop_
_entity_poly.entity_id
_entity_poly.type
_entity_poly.pdbx_seq_one_letter_code
_entity_poly.pdbx_strand_id
1 'polypeptide(L)'
;MVFSTPIFLFYFLALTLFVYYVVPRKLRNLVILCASLFFYYWGEQQYVAIMFLSTFIDFTHGWLVERCKNKGNDKGARMAVASSIIFNLALLFFFKYWDFIASSLQAVGLNFMPVLGIHLPIGISFYTFQTMSYTIDVYRGDTRAQRNIINFGTFVTLFPQLIAGPIIKYKDLGDQIDERTCSADKFSSGVQIFMVGLGKKLLIANNVGMLWDTYKAMALSDLTVAGSWLGVLAFTFQIYFDFSGYSDMAIGLGRMLGFEFLPNFNYPYISKSITEFWRRWHISLSTWFREYLYIPLGGNRCSRQRWMFNLLVVWAATGIWHGASWNYLLWGLYFFVLLMMEKFFLLKVLDKAPALVGHIYTMFFVLVSWAIFALEDFSHLTGYLKVMFGLGGVPLVNANLGYYLTSYLPILVVAALASTPLGVTVYRKLPHWAARCLCTVLVLAGLVICTAYLVDGTYNPFLYFRF
;
A
#
# COMPACT_ATOMS: atom_id res chain seq x y z
N MET A 1 1.85 -10.05 -13.70
CA MET A 1 2.95 -10.83 -13.04
C MET A 1 3.06 -10.37 -11.60
N VAL A 2 3.43 -11.23 -10.64
CA VAL A 2 3.57 -10.88 -9.20
C VAL A 2 4.98 -11.20 -8.75
N PHE A 3 5.54 -10.41 -7.82
CA PHE A 3 6.93 -10.61 -7.35
C PHE A 3 7.15 -11.97 -6.66
N SER A 4 6.12 -12.48 -6.00
CA SER A 4 6.12 -13.79 -5.37
C SER A 4 5.70 -14.91 -6.33
N THR A 5 6.33 -15.01 -7.50
CA THR A 5 6.14 -16.13 -8.45
C THR A 5 7.48 -16.63 -8.98
N PRO A 6 7.62 -17.94 -9.28
CA PRO A 6 8.85 -18.48 -9.88
C PRO A 6 9.23 -17.81 -11.19
N ILE A 7 8.24 -17.51 -12.05
CA ILE A 7 8.44 -16.83 -13.33
C ILE A 7 9.07 -15.45 -13.13
N PHE A 8 8.60 -14.69 -12.13
CA PHE A 8 9.19 -13.40 -11.81
C PHE A 8 10.64 -13.54 -11.32
N LEU A 9 10.87 -14.41 -10.33
CA LEU A 9 12.16 -14.52 -9.65
C LEU A 9 13.28 -15.04 -10.57
N PHE A 10 13.01 -16.12 -11.29
CA PHE A 10 14.05 -16.86 -11.98
C PHE A 10 14.19 -16.49 -13.46
N TYR A 11 13.14 -15.92 -14.07
CA TYR A 11 13.19 -15.55 -15.49
C TYR A 11 13.15 -14.03 -15.67
N PHE A 12 12.06 -13.39 -15.26
CA PHE A 12 11.89 -11.96 -15.54
C PHE A 12 12.94 -11.10 -14.84
N LEU A 13 13.11 -11.27 -13.53
CA LEU A 13 14.06 -10.47 -12.73
C LEU A 13 15.50 -10.73 -13.16
N ALA A 14 15.88 -12.01 -13.34
CA ALA A 14 17.22 -12.39 -13.76
C ALA A 14 17.58 -11.78 -15.12
N LEU A 15 16.68 -11.93 -16.12
CA LEU A 15 16.88 -11.36 -17.46
C LEU A 15 16.92 -9.83 -17.41
N THR A 16 16.01 -9.20 -16.68
CA THR A 16 15.97 -7.74 -16.57
C THR A 16 17.25 -7.18 -15.95
N LEU A 17 17.72 -7.77 -14.84
CA LEU A 17 18.98 -7.35 -14.21
C LEU A 17 20.19 -7.60 -15.13
N PHE A 18 20.25 -8.75 -15.80
CA PHE A 18 21.32 -9.04 -16.73
C PHE A 18 21.40 -7.98 -17.84
N VAL A 19 20.29 -7.74 -18.55
CA VAL A 19 20.25 -6.73 -19.63
C VAL A 19 20.57 -5.33 -19.07
N TYR A 20 19.99 -4.96 -17.92
CA TYR A 20 20.21 -3.65 -17.29
C TYR A 20 21.68 -3.35 -16.98
N TYR A 21 22.45 -4.35 -16.54
CA TYR A 21 23.85 -4.16 -16.19
C TYR A 21 24.80 -4.27 -17.39
N VAL A 22 24.41 -4.99 -18.44
CA VAL A 22 25.20 -5.12 -19.70
C VAL A 22 25.10 -3.88 -20.57
N VAL A 23 23.94 -3.22 -20.64
CA VAL A 23 23.76 -2.04 -21.50
C VAL A 23 24.50 -0.81 -20.97
N PRO A 24 24.90 0.12 -21.87
CA PRO A 24 25.42 1.42 -21.47
C PRO A 24 24.45 2.18 -20.57
N ARG A 25 24.97 3.01 -19.65
CA ARG A 25 24.17 3.78 -18.70
C ARG A 25 23.02 4.57 -19.34
N LYS A 26 23.24 5.14 -20.54
CA LYS A 26 22.24 5.91 -21.30
C LYS A 26 21.01 5.11 -21.71
N LEU A 27 21.13 3.78 -21.84
CA LEU A 27 20.03 2.89 -22.24
C LEU A 27 19.32 2.24 -21.05
N ARG A 28 19.80 2.40 -19.83
CA ARG A 28 19.24 1.75 -18.65
C ARG A 28 17.78 2.12 -18.37
N ASN A 29 17.40 3.38 -18.58
CA ASN A 29 16.01 3.81 -18.43
C ASN A 29 15.12 3.17 -19.51
N LEU A 30 15.59 3.05 -20.73
CA LEU A 30 14.85 2.36 -21.80
C LEU A 30 14.64 0.87 -21.45
N VAL A 31 15.66 0.19 -20.92
CA VAL A 31 15.54 -1.21 -20.48
C VAL A 31 14.51 -1.33 -19.38
N ILE A 32 14.54 -0.46 -18.36
CA ILE A 32 13.55 -0.47 -17.27
C ILE A 32 12.15 -0.19 -17.82
N LEU A 33 12.01 0.79 -18.72
CA LEU A 33 10.71 1.10 -19.34
C LEU A 33 10.15 -0.11 -20.09
N CYS A 34 10.95 -0.75 -20.96
CA CYS A 34 10.53 -1.94 -21.70
C CYS A 34 10.17 -3.11 -20.77
N ALA A 35 11.00 -3.37 -19.75
CA ALA A 35 10.75 -4.40 -18.76
C ALA A 35 9.46 -4.12 -17.96
N SER A 36 9.24 -2.87 -17.56
CA SER A 36 8.03 -2.45 -16.82
C SER A 36 6.77 -2.59 -17.66
N LEU A 37 6.83 -2.19 -18.92
CA LEU A 37 5.70 -2.35 -19.85
C LEU A 37 5.38 -3.83 -20.09
N PHE A 38 6.41 -4.68 -20.26
CA PHE A 38 6.22 -6.13 -20.39
C PHE A 38 5.62 -6.73 -19.10
N PHE A 39 6.13 -6.31 -17.91
CA PHE A 39 5.62 -6.74 -16.62
C PHE A 39 4.12 -6.41 -16.46
N TYR A 40 3.73 -5.19 -16.86
CA TYR A 40 2.34 -4.73 -16.81
C TYR A 40 1.47 -5.45 -17.85
N TYR A 41 1.95 -5.54 -19.10
CA TYR A 41 1.24 -6.23 -20.19
C TYR A 41 0.94 -7.69 -19.86
N TRP A 42 1.83 -8.37 -19.14
CA TRP A 42 1.61 -9.76 -18.71
C TRP A 42 0.33 -9.97 -17.92
N GLY A 43 -0.13 -8.97 -17.15
CA GLY A 43 -1.34 -9.03 -16.33
C GLY A 43 -2.53 -8.28 -16.93
N GLU A 44 -2.27 -7.16 -17.59
CA GLU A 44 -3.28 -6.16 -17.92
C GLU A 44 -3.47 -5.90 -19.42
N GLN A 45 -2.76 -6.63 -20.27
CA GLN A 45 -2.83 -6.61 -21.74
C GLN A 45 -3.29 -5.24 -22.34
N GLN A 46 -4.61 -5.08 -22.64
CA GLN A 46 -5.16 -3.89 -23.29
C GLN A 46 -5.08 -2.60 -22.45
N TYR A 47 -4.99 -2.71 -21.11
CA TYR A 47 -4.93 -1.53 -20.23
C TYR A 47 -3.56 -0.83 -20.22
N VAL A 48 -2.54 -1.43 -20.85
CA VAL A 48 -1.27 -0.74 -21.16
C VAL A 48 -1.53 0.54 -21.96
N ALA A 49 -2.51 0.55 -22.87
CA ALA A 49 -2.86 1.72 -23.66
C ALA A 49 -3.32 2.91 -22.79
N ILE A 50 -4.07 2.62 -21.70
CA ILE A 50 -4.53 3.67 -20.77
C ILE A 50 -3.37 4.24 -19.98
N MET A 51 -2.42 3.39 -19.55
CA MET A 51 -1.21 3.85 -18.88
C MET A 51 -0.34 4.71 -19.79
N PHE A 52 -0.20 4.36 -21.07
CA PHE A 52 0.47 5.21 -22.07
C PHE A 52 -0.23 6.54 -22.26
N LEU A 53 -1.56 6.53 -22.39
CA LEU A 53 -2.36 7.75 -22.55
C LEU A 53 -2.18 8.69 -21.35
N SER A 54 -2.34 8.16 -20.12
CA SER A 54 -2.12 8.93 -18.89
C SER A 54 -0.70 9.51 -18.82
N THR A 55 0.32 8.67 -19.11
CA THR A 55 1.72 9.09 -19.13
C THR A 55 1.96 10.23 -20.13
N PHE A 56 1.44 10.11 -21.35
CA PHE A 56 1.62 11.13 -22.39
C PHE A 56 0.92 12.44 -22.03
N ILE A 57 -0.31 12.37 -21.51
CA ILE A 57 -1.08 13.54 -21.10
C ILE A 57 -0.34 14.28 -19.98
N ASP A 58 0.10 13.60 -18.92
CA ASP A 58 0.74 14.29 -17.80
C ASP A 58 2.16 14.76 -18.14
N PHE A 59 2.88 14.07 -19.01
CA PHE A 59 4.13 14.59 -19.59
C PHE A 59 3.91 15.94 -20.29
N THR A 60 2.89 16.01 -21.16
CA THR A 60 2.57 17.26 -21.90
C THR A 60 2.07 18.37 -20.98
N HIS A 61 1.25 18.03 -19.98
CA HIS A 61 0.77 19.00 -18.98
C HIS A 61 1.91 19.56 -18.12
N GLY A 62 2.86 18.74 -17.69
CA GLY A 62 4.04 19.22 -16.97
C GLY A 62 4.82 20.26 -17.78
N TRP A 63 5.03 20.00 -19.07
CA TRP A 63 5.66 20.94 -19.98
C TRP A 63 4.84 22.22 -20.19
N LEU A 64 3.51 22.11 -20.36
CA LEU A 64 2.59 23.27 -20.49
C LEU A 64 2.61 24.14 -19.23
N VAL A 65 2.56 23.53 -18.05
CA VAL A 65 2.63 24.23 -16.76
C VAL A 65 3.90 25.06 -16.65
N GLU A 66 5.07 24.43 -16.89
CA GLU A 66 6.34 25.13 -16.82
C GLU A 66 6.45 26.24 -17.86
N ARG A 67 6.00 26.01 -19.10
CA ARG A 67 5.98 27.01 -20.16
C ARG A 67 5.12 28.21 -19.79
N CYS A 68 3.95 27.98 -19.22
CA CYS A 68 3.05 29.06 -18.77
C CYS A 68 3.70 29.89 -17.64
N LYS A 69 4.29 29.21 -16.65
CA LYS A 69 5.01 29.87 -15.54
C LYS A 69 6.18 30.71 -16.02
N ASN A 70 7.00 30.19 -16.91
CA ASN A 70 8.15 30.92 -17.49
C ASN A 70 7.74 32.16 -18.31
N LYS A 71 6.49 32.20 -18.79
CA LYS A 71 5.90 33.36 -19.48
C LYS A 71 5.13 34.30 -18.53
N GLY A 72 5.13 34.06 -17.22
CA GLY A 72 4.35 34.83 -16.24
C GLY A 72 2.83 34.61 -16.34
N ASN A 73 2.36 33.58 -17.08
CA ASN A 73 0.95 33.27 -17.22
C ASN A 73 0.47 32.30 -16.15
N ASP A 74 0.28 32.77 -14.94
CA ASP A 74 -0.20 31.96 -13.81
C ASP A 74 -1.60 31.37 -14.06
N LYS A 75 -2.47 32.08 -14.76
CA LYS A 75 -3.81 31.60 -15.09
C LYS A 75 -3.74 30.38 -16.01
N GLY A 76 -2.91 30.43 -17.05
CA GLY A 76 -2.66 29.30 -17.95
C GLY A 76 -2.05 28.11 -17.22
N ALA A 77 -1.09 28.36 -16.30
CA ALA A 77 -0.48 27.29 -15.50
C ALA A 77 -1.51 26.60 -14.58
N ARG A 78 -2.39 27.35 -13.91
CA ARG A 78 -3.49 26.79 -13.09
C ARG A 78 -4.47 25.95 -13.92
N MET A 79 -4.83 26.44 -15.10
CA MET A 79 -5.72 25.70 -16.00
C MET A 79 -5.08 24.37 -16.46
N ALA A 80 -3.78 24.36 -16.78
CA ALA A 80 -3.06 23.16 -17.18
C ALA A 80 -3.01 22.14 -16.04
N VAL A 81 -2.73 22.54 -14.79
CA VAL A 81 -2.79 21.64 -13.63
C VAL A 81 -4.20 21.13 -13.39
N ALA A 82 -5.20 22.00 -13.44
CA ALA A 82 -6.59 21.61 -13.23
C ALA A 82 -7.06 20.59 -14.28
N SER A 83 -6.71 20.78 -15.55
CA SER A 83 -7.06 19.82 -16.62
C SER A 83 -6.38 18.45 -16.43
N SER A 84 -5.11 18.41 -16.01
CA SER A 84 -4.41 17.16 -15.65
C SER A 84 -5.12 16.44 -14.49
N ILE A 85 -5.45 17.15 -13.41
CA ILE A 85 -6.15 16.58 -12.25
C ILE A 85 -7.53 16.05 -12.67
N ILE A 86 -8.31 16.83 -13.42
CA ILE A 86 -9.65 16.42 -13.88
C ILE A 86 -9.56 15.17 -14.76
N PHE A 87 -8.61 15.13 -15.70
CA PHE A 87 -8.41 13.96 -16.56
C PHE A 87 -8.08 12.71 -15.76
N ASN A 88 -7.12 12.79 -14.83
CA ASN A 88 -6.70 11.67 -13.99
C ASN A 88 -7.83 11.19 -13.06
N LEU A 89 -8.56 12.12 -12.45
CA LEU A 89 -9.71 11.79 -11.61
C LEU A 89 -10.88 11.23 -12.43
N ALA A 90 -11.09 11.69 -13.66
CA ALA A 90 -12.13 11.15 -14.54
C ALA A 90 -11.82 9.71 -14.96
N LEU A 91 -10.55 9.40 -15.28
CA LEU A 91 -10.12 8.03 -15.54
C LEU A 91 -10.34 7.13 -14.32
N LEU A 92 -9.89 7.59 -13.15
CA LEU A 92 -10.05 6.85 -11.91
C LEU A 92 -11.54 6.65 -11.57
N PHE A 93 -12.37 7.67 -11.76
CA PHE A 93 -13.81 7.60 -11.57
C PHE A 93 -14.43 6.56 -12.48
N PHE A 94 -14.12 6.59 -13.77
CA PHE A 94 -14.68 5.67 -14.75
C PHE A 94 -14.33 4.22 -14.45
N PHE A 95 -13.04 3.92 -14.22
CA PHE A 95 -12.61 2.53 -14.02
C PHE A 95 -12.89 1.97 -12.63
N LYS A 96 -12.87 2.81 -11.59
CA LYS A 96 -12.99 2.33 -10.20
C LYS A 96 -14.36 2.57 -9.59
N TYR A 97 -15.01 3.69 -9.90
CA TYR A 97 -16.20 4.11 -9.14
C TYR A 97 -17.50 4.09 -9.95
N TRP A 98 -17.46 3.96 -11.27
CA TRP A 98 -18.66 3.97 -12.11
C TRP A 98 -19.67 2.93 -11.65
N ASP A 99 -19.29 1.66 -11.63
CA ASP A 99 -20.19 0.56 -11.29
C ASP A 99 -20.67 0.60 -9.83
N PHE A 100 -19.82 1.05 -8.92
CA PHE A 100 -20.19 1.25 -7.52
C PHE A 100 -21.28 2.31 -7.37
N ILE A 101 -21.15 3.45 -8.05
CA ILE A 101 -22.16 4.52 -8.02
C ILE A 101 -23.42 4.08 -8.72
N ALA A 102 -23.33 3.46 -9.90
CA ALA A 102 -24.47 2.92 -10.63
C ALA A 102 -25.27 1.94 -9.78
N SER A 103 -24.61 0.96 -9.17
CA SER A 103 -25.25 -0.03 -8.29
C SER A 103 -25.87 0.62 -7.05
N SER A 104 -25.20 1.59 -6.45
CA SER A 104 -25.72 2.32 -5.28
C SER A 104 -26.96 3.14 -5.62
N LEU A 105 -27.01 3.78 -6.81
CA LEU A 105 -28.18 4.52 -7.29
C LEU A 105 -29.36 3.58 -7.60
N GLN A 106 -29.07 2.44 -8.24
CA GLN A 106 -30.10 1.42 -8.53
C GLN A 106 -30.70 0.84 -7.23
N ALA A 107 -29.89 0.67 -6.19
CA ALA A 107 -30.39 0.19 -4.91
C ALA A 107 -31.42 1.14 -4.24
N VAL A 108 -31.42 2.42 -4.61
CA VAL A 108 -32.41 3.42 -4.15
C VAL A 108 -33.47 3.75 -5.23
N GLY A 109 -33.55 2.94 -6.29
CA GLY A 109 -34.57 3.07 -7.35
C GLY A 109 -34.21 4.04 -8.50
N LEU A 110 -32.99 4.56 -8.56
CA LEU A 110 -32.51 5.47 -9.60
C LEU A 110 -31.77 4.70 -10.70
N ASN A 111 -32.44 4.32 -11.78
CA ASN A 111 -31.94 3.43 -12.83
C ASN A 111 -31.37 4.13 -14.08
N PHE A 112 -31.05 5.42 -14.00
CA PHE A 112 -30.56 6.20 -15.15
C PHE A 112 -29.08 5.91 -15.50
N MET A 113 -28.31 5.29 -14.60
CA MET A 113 -26.90 4.96 -14.79
C MET A 113 -26.75 3.44 -14.88
N PRO A 114 -26.29 2.89 -16.02
CA PRO A 114 -26.13 1.43 -16.18
C PRO A 114 -24.89 0.93 -15.47
N VAL A 115 -24.94 -0.28 -14.93
CA VAL A 115 -23.76 -1.05 -14.50
C VAL A 115 -23.11 -1.62 -15.74
N LEU A 116 -21.82 -1.35 -15.95
CA LEU A 116 -21.07 -1.70 -17.15
C LEU A 116 -20.18 -2.95 -17.01
N GLY A 117 -19.95 -3.43 -15.79
CA GLY A 117 -19.03 -4.53 -15.52
C GLY A 117 -17.57 -4.16 -15.83
N ILE A 118 -17.15 -2.94 -15.49
CA ILE A 118 -15.84 -2.41 -15.84
C ILE A 118 -14.75 -3.13 -15.03
N HIS A 119 -13.79 -3.73 -15.73
CA HIS A 119 -12.61 -4.29 -15.08
C HIS A 119 -11.68 -3.16 -14.61
N LEU A 120 -11.28 -3.21 -13.34
CA LEU A 120 -10.37 -2.24 -12.74
C LEU A 120 -8.92 -2.53 -13.17
N PRO A 121 -8.24 -1.64 -13.94
CA PRO A 121 -6.84 -1.83 -14.28
C PRO A 121 -5.95 -1.81 -13.03
N ILE A 122 -5.13 -2.84 -12.86
CA ILE A 122 -4.22 -2.95 -11.72
C ILE A 122 -3.29 -1.72 -11.66
N GLY A 123 -3.14 -1.16 -10.46
CA GLY A 123 -2.25 -0.03 -10.22
C GLY A 123 -2.77 1.35 -10.68
N ILE A 124 -3.99 1.45 -11.27
CA ILE A 124 -4.53 2.75 -11.73
C ILE A 124 -4.55 3.79 -10.61
N SER A 125 -4.90 3.42 -9.39
CA SER A 125 -4.90 4.32 -8.23
C SER A 125 -3.49 4.83 -7.88
N PHE A 126 -2.46 4.01 -8.09
CA PHE A 126 -1.07 4.37 -7.80
C PHE A 126 -0.48 5.29 -8.85
N TYR A 127 -0.53 4.91 -10.14
CA TYR A 127 0.07 5.76 -11.17
C TYR A 127 -0.71 7.06 -11.36
N THR A 128 -2.03 7.11 -11.13
CA THR A 128 -2.81 8.34 -11.10
C THR A 128 -2.28 9.31 -10.04
N PHE A 129 -2.01 8.84 -8.82
CA PHE A 129 -1.44 9.70 -7.78
C PHE A 129 -0.01 10.15 -8.08
N GLN A 130 0.78 9.29 -8.72
CA GLN A 130 2.14 9.65 -9.15
C GLN A 130 2.12 10.75 -10.21
N THR A 131 1.33 10.58 -11.27
CA THR A 131 1.28 11.55 -12.38
C THR A 131 0.65 12.87 -11.95
N MET A 132 -0.41 12.85 -11.14
CA MET A 132 -0.97 14.07 -10.53
C MET A 132 0.06 14.80 -9.67
N SER A 133 0.85 14.07 -8.86
CA SER A 133 1.89 14.71 -8.04
C SER A 133 2.92 15.44 -8.89
N TYR A 134 3.31 14.87 -10.04
CA TYR A 134 4.26 15.49 -10.96
C TYR A 134 3.76 16.85 -11.48
N THR A 135 2.57 16.93 -12.03
CA THR A 135 2.03 18.18 -12.57
C THR A 135 1.87 19.25 -11.48
N ILE A 136 1.45 18.86 -10.27
CA ILE A 136 1.35 19.75 -9.11
C ILE A 136 2.72 20.22 -8.65
N ASP A 137 3.73 19.34 -8.57
CA ASP A 137 5.08 19.69 -8.12
C ASP A 137 5.77 20.63 -9.12
N VAL A 138 5.58 20.44 -10.43
CA VAL A 138 6.04 21.39 -11.46
C VAL A 138 5.35 22.75 -11.27
N TYR A 139 4.04 22.79 -11.00
CA TYR A 139 3.31 24.03 -10.75
C TYR A 139 3.82 24.76 -9.50
N ARG A 140 4.14 24.04 -8.43
CA ARG A 140 4.70 24.61 -7.20
C ARG A 140 6.14 25.09 -7.38
N GLY A 141 6.86 24.60 -8.39
CA GLY A 141 8.29 24.82 -8.60
C GLY A 141 9.17 23.90 -7.75
N ASP A 142 8.59 22.85 -7.17
CA ASP A 142 9.31 21.83 -6.40
C ASP A 142 10.18 20.94 -7.30
N THR A 143 9.86 20.87 -8.60
CA THR A 143 10.61 20.16 -9.64
C THR A 143 10.48 20.84 -11.00
N ARG A 144 11.38 20.50 -11.95
CA ARG A 144 11.29 20.94 -13.33
C ARG A 144 10.50 19.93 -14.16
N ALA A 145 9.88 20.41 -15.25
CA ALA A 145 9.23 19.52 -16.20
C ALA A 145 10.24 18.61 -16.90
N GLN A 146 9.99 17.30 -16.87
CA GLN A 146 10.82 16.32 -17.57
C GLN A 146 10.76 16.53 -19.09
N ARG A 147 11.90 16.51 -19.78
CA ARG A 147 12.01 16.71 -21.23
C ARG A 147 12.11 15.42 -22.02
N ASN A 148 12.45 14.33 -21.36
CA ASN A 148 12.63 13.03 -21.98
C ASN A 148 11.43 12.13 -21.62
N ILE A 149 10.63 11.77 -22.64
CA ILE A 149 9.46 10.91 -22.47
C ILE A 149 9.82 9.50 -21.97
N ILE A 150 11.04 8.98 -22.30
CA ILE A 150 11.52 7.69 -21.80
C ILE A 150 11.75 7.78 -20.29
N ASN A 151 12.37 8.85 -19.80
CA ASN A 151 12.62 9.08 -18.39
C ASN A 151 11.30 9.25 -17.59
N PHE A 152 10.36 10.02 -18.15
CA PHE A 152 9.04 10.18 -17.54
C PHE A 152 8.23 8.88 -17.57
N GLY A 153 8.24 8.17 -18.70
CA GLY A 153 7.62 6.84 -18.81
C GLY A 153 8.23 5.84 -17.81
N THR A 154 9.56 5.85 -17.64
CA THR A 154 10.23 5.04 -16.63
C THR A 154 9.72 5.36 -15.22
N PHE A 155 9.54 6.64 -14.88
CA PHE A 155 8.97 7.03 -13.58
C PHE A 155 7.57 6.46 -13.36
N VAL A 156 6.67 6.63 -14.32
CA VAL A 156 5.27 6.23 -14.19
C VAL A 156 5.12 4.70 -14.15
N THR A 157 5.86 3.99 -15.02
CA THR A 157 5.67 2.55 -15.23
C THR A 157 6.59 1.68 -14.38
N LEU A 158 7.50 2.25 -13.61
CA LEU A 158 8.55 1.55 -12.87
C LEU A 158 8.02 0.33 -12.10
N PHE A 159 8.26 -0.88 -12.61
CA PHE A 159 7.61 -2.12 -12.16
C PHE A 159 7.77 -2.42 -10.66
N PRO A 160 8.87 -2.05 -9.97
CA PRO A 160 8.94 -2.27 -8.53
C PRO A 160 7.85 -1.56 -7.73
N GLN A 161 7.43 -0.37 -8.16
CA GLN A 161 6.46 0.44 -7.41
C GLN A 161 5.03 0.39 -7.98
N LEU A 162 4.88 0.00 -9.26
CA LEU A 162 3.69 0.23 -10.08
C LEU A 162 2.39 -0.34 -9.48
N ILE A 163 2.43 -1.53 -8.87
CA ILE A 163 1.22 -2.24 -8.43
C ILE A 163 0.84 -1.86 -6.99
N ALA A 164 1.73 -2.02 -6.04
CA ALA A 164 1.51 -1.75 -4.62
C ALA A 164 2.81 -1.36 -3.88
N GLY A 165 3.78 -0.81 -4.59
CA GLY A 165 4.97 -0.22 -3.99
C GLY A 165 4.65 1.06 -3.21
N PRO A 166 5.64 1.69 -2.58
CA PRO A 166 5.47 3.02 -2.03
C PRO A 166 5.00 4.00 -3.10
N ILE A 167 4.03 4.87 -2.80
CA ILE A 167 3.64 5.96 -3.71
C ILE A 167 4.77 6.99 -3.74
N ILE A 168 5.54 6.99 -4.82
CA ILE A 168 6.71 7.84 -4.97
C ILE A 168 6.33 9.09 -5.75
N LYS A 169 6.62 10.25 -5.19
CA LYS A 169 6.42 11.54 -5.86
C LYS A 169 7.56 11.79 -6.84
N TYR A 170 7.28 12.53 -7.92
CA TYR A 170 8.30 12.81 -8.93
C TYR A 170 9.52 13.56 -8.34
N LYS A 171 9.28 14.53 -7.43
CA LYS A 171 10.36 15.26 -6.76
C LYS A 171 11.31 14.40 -5.92
N ASP A 172 10.86 13.22 -5.46
CA ASP A 172 11.69 12.30 -4.66
C ASP A 172 12.53 11.36 -5.56
N LEU A 173 12.14 11.18 -6.83
CA LEU A 173 12.78 10.22 -7.74
C LEU A 173 13.37 10.85 -9.01
N GLY A 174 12.92 12.04 -9.41
CA GLY A 174 13.28 12.67 -10.69
C GLY A 174 14.79 12.75 -10.93
N ASP A 175 15.53 13.25 -9.93
CA ASP A 175 17.01 13.34 -10.03
C ASP A 175 17.66 11.97 -10.15
N GLN A 176 17.11 10.93 -9.50
CA GLN A 176 17.63 9.56 -9.57
C GLN A 176 17.32 8.89 -10.92
N ILE A 177 16.29 9.33 -11.64
CA ILE A 177 16.01 8.86 -13.00
C ILE A 177 17.05 9.38 -13.96
N ASP A 178 17.43 10.64 -13.84
CA ASP A 178 18.42 11.27 -14.69
C ASP A 178 19.84 10.82 -14.31
N GLU A 179 20.17 10.80 -13.03
CA GLU A 179 21.48 10.39 -12.52
C GLU A 179 21.37 9.49 -11.27
N ARG A 180 21.75 8.24 -11.40
CA ARG A 180 21.83 7.30 -10.28
C ARG A 180 23.11 6.47 -10.29
N THR A 181 23.55 6.11 -9.10
CA THR A 181 24.71 5.26 -8.89
C THR A 181 24.28 3.84 -8.55
N CYS A 182 24.86 2.86 -9.27
CA CYS A 182 24.75 1.46 -8.93
C CYS A 182 26.07 1.00 -8.31
N SER A 183 26.02 0.38 -7.14
CA SER A 183 27.19 -0.22 -6.48
C SER A 183 26.87 -1.63 -6.01
N ALA A 184 27.91 -2.43 -5.78
CA ALA A 184 27.76 -3.77 -5.24
C ALA A 184 27.09 -3.77 -3.86
N ASP A 185 27.37 -2.76 -3.03
CA ASP A 185 26.75 -2.61 -1.71
C ASP A 185 25.26 -2.30 -1.80
N LYS A 186 24.85 -1.40 -2.72
CA LYS A 186 23.42 -1.13 -2.97
C LYS A 186 22.71 -2.38 -3.49
N PHE A 187 23.34 -3.10 -4.42
CA PHE A 187 22.78 -4.33 -4.96
C PHE A 187 22.62 -5.39 -3.86
N SER A 188 23.68 -5.65 -3.08
CA SER A 188 23.63 -6.61 -1.97
C SER A 188 22.56 -6.26 -0.94
N SER A 189 22.49 -5.00 -0.51
CA SER A 189 21.45 -4.55 0.40
C SER A 189 20.05 -4.65 -0.21
N GLY A 190 19.93 -4.43 -1.51
CA GLY A 190 18.68 -4.61 -2.26
C GLY A 190 18.19 -6.06 -2.22
N VAL A 191 19.10 -7.03 -2.47
CA VAL A 191 18.79 -8.47 -2.36
C VAL A 191 18.33 -8.83 -0.95
N GLN A 192 19.02 -8.34 0.07
CA GLN A 192 18.65 -8.60 1.48
C GLN A 192 17.24 -8.11 1.81
N ILE A 193 16.92 -6.86 1.44
CA ILE A 193 15.60 -6.27 1.67
C ILE A 193 14.52 -7.03 0.90
N PHE A 194 14.81 -7.39 -0.36
CA PHE A 194 13.90 -8.17 -1.19
C PHE A 194 13.58 -9.53 -0.56
N MET A 195 14.60 -10.24 -0.07
CA MET A 195 14.42 -11.54 0.58
C MET A 195 13.65 -11.45 1.90
N VAL A 196 13.87 -10.41 2.69
CA VAL A 196 13.04 -10.14 3.89
C VAL A 196 11.57 -9.92 3.49
N GLY A 197 11.32 -9.12 2.45
CA GLY A 197 9.98 -8.88 1.92
C GLY A 197 9.31 -10.16 1.42
N LEU A 198 10.03 -10.98 0.66
CA LEU A 198 9.56 -12.26 0.16
C LEU A 198 9.22 -13.24 1.31
N GLY A 199 10.09 -13.31 2.34
CA GLY A 199 9.83 -14.10 3.54
C GLY A 199 8.60 -13.64 4.32
N LYS A 200 8.43 -12.32 4.50
CA LYS A 200 7.21 -11.75 5.10
C LYS A 200 5.95 -12.21 4.38
N LYS A 201 5.96 -12.15 3.05
CA LYS A 201 4.83 -12.54 2.20
C LYS A 201 4.54 -14.02 2.27
N LEU A 202 5.53 -14.87 1.99
CA LEU A 202 5.30 -16.30 1.82
C LEU A 202 5.21 -17.04 3.16
N LEU A 203 6.12 -16.73 4.11
CA LEU A 203 6.23 -17.51 5.33
C LEU A 203 5.29 -17.01 6.43
N ILE A 204 4.91 -15.73 6.43
CA ILE A 204 4.01 -15.18 7.45
C ILE A 204 2.64 -14.89 6.88
N ALA A 205 2.53 -13.95 5.92
CA ALA A 205 1.23 -13.45 5.45
C ALA A 205 0.35 -14.56 4.87
N ASN A 206 0.91 -15.41 3.99
CA ASN A 206 0.14 -16.50 3.38
C ASN A 206 -0.35 -17.50 4.44
N ASN A 207 0.49 -17.87 5.41
CA ASN A 207 0.10 -18.84 6.43
C ASN A 207 -0.98 -18.31 7.38
N VAL A 208 -0.84 -17.08 7.89
CA VAL A 208 -1.89 -16.50 8.74
C VAL A 208 -3.15 -16.15 7.95
N GLY A 209 -3.00 -15.89 6.65
CA GLY A 209 -4.12 -15.63 5.74
C GLY A 209 -5.08 -16.82 5.59
N MET A 210 -4.56 -18.06 5.58
CA MET A 210 -5.40 -19.27 5.57
C MET A 210 -6.31 -19.35 6.81
N LEU A 211 -5.79 -18.93 7.96
CA LEU A 211 -6.58 -18.89 9.19
C LEU A 211 -7.70 -17.83 9.09
N TRP A 212 -7.39 -16.65 8.55
CA TRP A 212 -8.41 -15.62 8.31
C TRP A 212 -9.48 -16.10 7.35
N ASP A 213 -9.11 -16.67 6.20
CA ASP A 213 -10.07 -17.14 5.20
C ASP A 213 -10.98 -18.22 5.78
N THR A 214 -10.47 -19.08 6.67
CA THR A 214 -11.27 -20.07 7.40
C THR A 214 -12.35 -19.38 8.25
N TYR A 215 -11.98 -18.41 9.09
CA TYR A 215 -12.93 -17.71 9.95
C TYR A 215 -13.88 -16.79 9.17
N LYS A 216 -13.43 -16.17 8.10
CA LYS A 216 -14.24 -15.35 7.22
C LYS A 216 -15.32 -16.15 6.50
N ALA A 217 -15.03 -17.40 6.13
CA ALA A 217 -15.95 -18.27 5.42
C ALA A 217 -16.95 -19.01 6.32
N MET A 218 -16.73 -19.03 7.64
CA MET A 218 -17.65 -19.68 8.59
C MET A 218 -19.00 -18.96 8.62
N ALA A 219 -20.08 -19.73 8.75
CA ALA A 219 -21.38 -19.16 9.06
C ALA A 219 -21.34 -18.44 10.42
N LEU A 220 -22.06 -17.34 10.57
CA LEU A 220 -22.07 -16.56 11.82
C LEU A 220 -22.50 -17.37 13.03
N SER A 221 -23.37 -18.39 12.85
CA SER A 221 -23.80 -19.35 13.89
C SER A 221 -22.70 -20.27 14.39
N ASP A 222 -21.69 -20.53 13.55
CA ASP A 222 -20.61 -21.49 13.84
C ASP A 222 -19.39 -20.80 14.46
N LEU A 223 -19.39 -19.47 14.42
CA LEU A 223 -18.36 -18.65 15.06
C LEU A 223 -18.49 -18.69 16.59
N THR A 224 -17.41 -18.37 17.25
CA THR A 224 -17.39 -18.05 18.68
C THR A 224 -16.85 -16.64 18.88
N VAL A 225 -17.12 -16.02 20.05
CA VAL A 225 -16.58 -14.70 20.37
C VAL A 225 -15.05 -14.69 20.24
N ALA A 226 -14.37 -15.62 20.90
CA ALA A 226 -12.90 -15.68 20.86
C ALA A 226 -12.37 -16.10 19.48
N GLY A 227 -13.09 -16.95 18.74
CA GLY A 227 -12.73 -17.33 17.37
C GLY A 227 -12.79 -16.17 16.39
N SER A 228 -13.83 -15.32 16.49
CA SER A 228 -13.92 -14.12 15.62
C SER A 228 -12.78 -13.13 15.88
N TRP A 229 -12.34 -12.94 17.12
CA TRP A 229 -11.15 -12.14 17.45
C TRP A 229 -9.87 -12.80 16.94
N LEU A 230 -9.74 -14.13 17.00
CA LEU A 230 -8.59 -14.86 16.43
C LEU A 230 -8.53 -14.69 14.91
N GLY A 231 -9.66 -14.77 14.22
CA GLY A 231 -9.74 -14.51 12.78
C GLY A 231 -9.29 -13.09 12.42
N VAL A 232 -9.78 -12.08 13.12
CA VAL A 232 -9.37 -10.68 12.90
C VAL A 232 -7.91 -10.45 13.25
N LEU A 233 -7.37 -11.11 14.28
CA LEU A 233 -5.93 -11.05 14.60
C LEU A 233 -5.10 -11.66 13.46
N ALA A 234 -5.54 -12.78 12.89
CA ALA A 234 -4.89 -13.39 11.74
C ALA A 234 -4.88 -12.43 10.52
N PHE A 235 -6.01 -11.80 10.21
CA PHE A 235 -6.08 -10.78 9.15
C PHE A 235 -5.19 -9.57 9.45
N THR A 236 -5.11 -9.15 10.70
CA THR A 236 -4.24 -8.04 11.14
C THR A 236 -2.78 -8.32 10.79
N PHE A 237 -2.30 -9.52 11.05
CA PHE A 237 -0.95 -9.92 10.62
C PHE A 237 -0.86 -10.13 9.11
N GLN A 238 -1.86 -10.73 8.48
CA GLN A 238 -1.87 -10.94 7.04
C GLN A 238 -1.72 -9.62 6.28
N ILE A 239 -2.57 -8.62 6.54
CA ILE A 239 -2.53 -7.34 5.81
C ILE A 239 -1.21 -6.60 6.02
N TYR A 240 -0.64 -6.67 7.22
CA TYR A 240 0.64 -6.02 7.51
C TYR A 240 1.79 -6.71 6.78
N PHE A 241 1.92 -8.04 6.89
CA PHE A 241 3.03 -8.75 6.28
C PHE A 241 2.90 -8.89 4.78
N ASP A 242 1.68 -8.97 4.24
CA ASP A 242 1.43 -8.95 2.80
C ASP A 242 1.88 -7.61 2.19
N PHE A 243 1.42 -6.51 2.75
CA PHE A 243 1.72 -5.19 2.20
C PHE A 243 3.13 -4.70 2.54
N SER A 244 3.61 -4.86 3.77
CA SER A 244 5.00 -4.50 4.10
C SER A 244 6.00 -5.39 3.37
N GLY A 245 5.67 -6.67 3.15
CA GLY A 245 6.48 -7.58 2.35
C GLY A 245 6.62 -7.13 0.91
N TYR A 246 5.51 -6.74 0.29
CA TYR A 246 5.53 -6.17 -1.07
C TYR A 246 6.33 -4.85 -1.13
N SER A 247 6.12 -3.95 -0.16
CA SER A 247 6.89 -2.71 -0.07
C SER A 247 8.39 -2.95 0.09
N ASP A 248 8.79 -3.92 0.91
CA ASP A 248 10.20 -4.27 1.07
C ASP A 248 10.77 -4.88 -0.21
N MET A 249 10.02 -5.76 -0.90
CA MET A 249 10.43 -6.28 -2.21
C MET A 249 10.61 -5.15 -3.22
N ALA A 250 9.69 -4.18 -3.27
CA ALA A 250 9.78 -3.01 -4.15
C ALA A 250 11.01 -2.15 -3.84
N ILE A 251 11.28 -1.87 -2.57
CA ILE A 251 12.47 -1.12 -2.13
C ILE A 251 13.75 -1.88 -2.47
N GLY A 252 13.77 -3.20 -2.25
CA GLY A 252 14.88 -4.07 -2.61
C GLY A 252 15.19 -4.04 -4.11
N LEU A 253 14.17 -4.19 -4.96
CA LEU A 253 14.27 -4.09 -6.42
C LEU A 253 14.76 -2.70 -6.86
N GLY A 254 14.21 -1.63 -6.26
CA GLY A 254 14.68 -0.28 -6.49
C GLY A 254 16.18 -0.15 -6.23
N ARG A 255 16.66 -0.63 -5.09
CA ARG A 255 18.10 -0.61 -4.73
C ARG A 255 18.98 -1.42 -5.69
N MET A 256 18.51 -2.60 -6.13
CA MET A 256 19.22 -3.38 -7.15
C MET A 256 19.37 -2.62 -8.46
N LEU A 257 18.40 -1.74 -8.81
CA LEU A 257 18.44 -0.88 -9.99
C LEU A 257 19.09 0.49 -9.76
N GLY A 258 19.60 0.74 -8.53
CA GLY A 258 20.29 1.98 -8.14
C GLY A 258 19.39 3.07 -7.59
N PHE A 259 18.07 2.85 -7.46
CA PHE A 259 17.12 3.78 -6.86
C PHE A 259 17.04 3.62 -5.34
N GLU A 260 16.66 4.69 -4.66
CA GLU A 260 16.37 4.70 -3.23
C GLU A 260 14.92 5.13 -2.98
N PHE A 261 14.09 4.21 -2.56
CA PHE A 261 12.71 4.46 -2.20
C PHE A 261 12.58 4.69 -0.71
N LEU A 262 11.64 5.55 -0.32
CA LEU A 262 11.35 5.80 1.08
C LEU A 262 10.61 4.61 1.71
N PRO A 263 10.84 4.35 3.02
CA PRO A 263 10.13 3.28 3.72
C PRO A 263 8.63 3.57 3.79
N ASN A 264 7.82 2.52 3.65
CA ASN A 264 6.36 2.63 3.71
C ASN A 264 5.77 2.18 5.06
N PHE A 265 6.54 1.43 5.84
CA PHE A 265 6.16 0.94 7.17
C PHE A 265 7.29 1.09 8.18
N ASN A 266 6.93 1.37 9.44
CA ASN A 266 7.87 1.43 10.56
C ASN A 266 7.27 0.80 11.82
N TYR A 267 7.11 -0.52 11.83
CA TYR A 267 6.55 -1.30 12.96
C TYR A 267 5.26 -0.68 13.52
N PRO A 268 4.18 -0.59 12.73
CA PRO A 268 2.97 0.14 13.12
C PRO A 268 2.27 -0.44 14.35
N TYR A 269 2.41 -1.74 14.59
CA TYR A 269 1.71 -2.42 15.68
C TYR A 269 2.35 -2.23 17.06
N ILE A 270 3.46 -1.50 17.18
CA ILE A 270 3.98 -1.06 18.49
C ILE A 270 3.46 0.32 18.94
N SER A 271 2.58 0.94 18.15
CA SER A 271 2.06 2.28 18.40
C SER A 271 1.23 2.34 19.68
N LYS A 272 1.24 3.51 20.31
CA LYS A 272 0.53 3.80 21.56
C LYS A 272 -0.65 4.76 21.37
N SER A 273 -0.90 5.19 20.13
CA SER A 273 -2.05 5.99 19.71
C SER A 273 -2.36 5.75 18.24
N ILE A 274 -3.59 6.03 17.82
CA ILE A 274 -4.00 5.98 16.41
C ILE A 274 -3.21 7.01 15.58
N THR A 275 -2.91 8.17 16.15
CA THR A 275 -2.04 9.18 15.51
C THR A 275 -0.64 8.63 15.25
N GLU A 276 -0.05 7.88 16.19
CA GLU A 276 1.26 7.26 15.99
C GLU A 276 1.17 6.11 14.98
N PHE A 277 0.11 5.29 15.04
CA PHE A 277 -0.13 4.21 14.09
C PHE A 277 -0.06 4.71 12.64
N TRP A 278 -0.75 5.79 12.30
CA TRP A 278 -0.77 6.36 10.95
C TRP A 278 0.54 7.05 10.53
N ARG A 279 1.41 7.39 11.45
CA ARG A 279 2.80 7.82 11.15
C ARG A 279 3.71 6.66 10.78
N ARG A 280 3.30 5.42 11.10
CA ARG A 280 4.07 4.19 10.91
C ARG A 280 3.49 3.27 9.84
N TRP A 281 2.20 3.42 9.53
CA TRP A 281 1.45 2.64 8.54
C TRP A 281 1.31 3.42 7.24
N HIS A 282 1.63 2.79 6.10
CA HIS A 282 1.45 3.33 4.74
C HIS A 282 1.89 4.80 4.61
N ILE A 283 3.15 5.04 4.99
CA ILE A 283 3.74 6.39 5.14
C ILE A 283 3.64 7.19 3.84
N SER A 284 3.85 6.53 2.69
CA SER A 284 3.80 7.18 1.39
C SER A 284 2.41 7.74 1.06
N LEU A 285 1.33 6.97 1.31
CA LEU A 285 -0.05 7.44 1.11
C LEU A 285 -0.39 8.58 2.08
N SER A 286 -0.08 8.44 3.35
CA SER A 286 -0.30 9.47 4.37
C SER A 286 0.42 10.77 4.03
N THR A 287 1.64 10.68 3.49
CA THR A 287 2.42 11.82 3.03
C THR A 287 1.80 12.46 1.80
N TRP A 288 1.33 11.64 0.84
CA TRP A 288 0.66 12.14 -0.37
C TRP A 288 -0.61 12.92 -0.02
N PHE A 289 -1.53 12.35 0.78
CA PHE A 289 -2.74 13.05 1.20
C PHE A 289 -2.44 14.31 2.01
N ARG A 290 -1.40 14.30 2.85
CA ARG A 290 -0.97 15.48 3.60
C ARG A 290 -0.52 16.61 2.67
N GLU A 291 0.32 16.31 1.67
CA GLU A 291 0.95 17.34 0.82
C GLU A 291 0.02 17.82 -0.30
N TYR A 292 -0.80 16.94 -0.86
CA TYR A 292 -1.62 17.27 -2.03
C TYR A 292 -3.10 17.51 -1.73
N LEU A 293 -3.58 17.16 -0.53
CA LEU A 293 -4.96 17.42 -0.14
C LEU A 293 -5.06 18.23 1.16
N TYR A 294 -4.48 17.75 2.25
CA TYR A 294 -4.65 18.39 3.57
C TYR A 294 -4.07 19.81 3.65
N ILE A 295 -2.82 19.99 3.23
CA ILE A 295 -2.15 21.31 3.25
C ILE A 295 -2.85 22.32 2.31
N PRO A 296 -3.20 21.98 1.04
CA PRO A 296 -3.95 22.87 0.17
C PRO A 296 -5.32 23.30 0.70
N LEU A 297 -6.00 22.44 1.48
CA LEU A 297 -7.27 22.79 2.13
C LEU A 297 -7.11 23.77 3.31
N GLY A 298 -5.86 24.10 3.72
CA GLY A 298 -5.53 24.99 4.83
C GLY A 298 -4.84 24.26 6.01
N GLY A 299 -4.75 22.94 5.96
CA GLY A 299 -4.09 22.12 6.99
C GLY A 299 -4.66 22.39 8.39
N ASN A 300 -3.78 22.66 9.36
CA ASN A 300 -4.12 23.03 10.73
C ASN A 300 -3.99 24.56 11.01
N ARG A 301 -3.69 25.35 9.97
CA ARG A 301 -3.53 26.81 10.08
C ARG A 301 -4.82 27.55 9.69
N CYS A 302 -5.96 27.11 10.24
CA CYS A 302 -7.29 27.63 9.95
C CYS A 302 -8.19 27.51 11.18
N SER A 303 -9.45 27.96 11.08
CA SER A 303 -10.42 27.82 12.17
C SER A 303 -10.64 26.34 12.55
N ARG A 304 -11.06 26.10 13.81
CA ARG A 304 -11.29 24.73 14.30
C ARG A 304 -12.31 23.96 13.45
N GLN A 305 -13.39 24.60 13.00
CA GLN A 305 -14.41 23.99 12.15
C GLN A 305 -13.82 23.62 10.77
N ARG A 306 -13.06 24.52 10.15
CA ARG A 306 -12.38 24.24 8.89
C ARG A 306 -11.34 23.12 9.00
N TRP A 307 -10.60 23.09 10.10
CA TRP A 307 -9.65 22.02 10.38
C TRP A 307 -10.33 20.65 10.52
N MET A 308 -11.48 20.57 11.22
CA MET A 308 -12.29 19.34 11.31
C MET A 308 -12.76 18.88 9.92
N PHE A 309 -13.28 19.83 9.12
CA PHE A 309 -13.69 19.55 7.74
C PHE A 309 -12.51 19.05 6.88
N ASN A 310 -11.33 19.66 6.99
CA ASN A 310 -10.15 19.20 6.27
C ASN A 310 -9.79 17.75 6.62
N LEU A 311 -9.85 17.38 7.90
CA LEU A 311 -9.62 16.01 8.34
C LEU A 311 -10.70 15.05 7.83
N LEU A 312 -11.97 15.45 7.88
CA LEU A 312 -13.07 14.64 7.35
C LEU A 312 -12.88 14.35 5.86
N VAL A 313 -12.55 15.37 5.06
CA VAL A 313 -12.31 15.23 3.62
C VAL A 313 -11.12 14.26 3.36
N VAL A 314 -10.03 14.43 4.10
CA VAL A 314 -8.85 13.55 3.93
C VAL A 314 -9.18 12.10 4.26
N TRP A 315 -9.88 11.85 5.36
CA TRP A 315 -10.19 10.48 5.78
C TRP A 315 -11.27 9.82 4.94
N ALA A 316 -12.28 10.58 4.51
CA ALA A 316 -13.25 10.10 3.54
C ALA A 316 -12.57 9.76 2.19
N ALA A 317 -11.70 10.64 1.69
CA ALA A 317 -10.92 10.38 0.48
C ALA A 317 -9.97 9.19 0.63
N THR A 318 -9.34 9.02 1.80
CA THR A 318 -8.50 7.84 2.09
C THR A 318 -9.30 6.55 2.06
N GLY A 319 -10.49 6.54 2.66
CA GLY A 319 -11.39 5.38 2.62
C GLY A 319 -11.80 5.05 1.19
N ILE A 320 -12.36 6.01 0.46
CA ILE A 320 -12.78 5.84 -0.93
C ILE A 320 -11.61 5.40 -1.83
N TRP A 321 -10.40 5.91 -1.62
CA TRP A 321 -9.22 5.52 -2.40
C TRP A 321 -8.90 4.03 -2.26
N HIS A 322 -9.12 3.43 -1.09
CA HIS A 322 -8.87 2.00 -0.88
C HIS A 322 -9.80 1.11 -1.70
N GLY A 323 -11.07 1.46 -1.89
CA GLY A 323 -11.97 0.62 -2.68
C GLY A 323 -13.32 1.27 -2.95
N ALA A 324 -13.99 0.78 -4.00
CA ALA A 324 -15.32 1.21 -4.40
C ALA A 324 -16.39 0.40 -3.64
N SER A 325 -16.45 0.54 -2.32
CA SER A 325 -17.44 -0.08 -1.45
C SER A 325 -17.66 0.76 -0.20
N TRP A 326 -18.85 0.66 0.39
CA TRP A 326 -19.26 1.45 1.54
C TRP A 326 -18.46 1.15 2.81
N ASN A 327 -17.97 -0.07 2.98
CA ASN A 327 -17.13 -0.44 4.13
C ASN A 327 -15.83 0.36 4.17
N TYR A 328 -15.22 0.67 3.03
CA TYR A 328 -14.00 1.50 2.98
C TYR A 328 -14.27 2.96 3.37
N LEU A 329 -15.41 3.52 2.94
CA LEU A 329 -15.82 4.84 3.41
C LEU A 329 -16.07 4.84 4.92
N LEU A 330 -16.80 3.83 5.44
CA LEU A 330 -17.03 3.66 6.87
C LEU A 330 -15.71 3.53 7.63
N TRP A 331 -14.77 2.77 7.11
CA TRP A 331 -13.43 2.62 7.69
C TRP A 331 -12.66 3.96 7.74
N GLY A 332 -12.72 4.76 6.71
CA GLY A 332 -12.14 6.10 6.71
C GLY A 332 -12.80 7.02 7.75
N LEU A 333 -14.13 7.03 7.81
CA LEU A 333 -14.88 7.81 8.81
C LEU A 333 -14.62 7.33 10.25
N TYR A 334 -14.44 6.03 10.46
CA TYR A 334 -14.05 5.47 11.74
C TYR A 334 -12.71 6.06 12.24
N PHE A 335 -11.68 6.11 11.38
CA PHE A 335 -10.41 6.74 11.75
C PHE A 335 -10.52 8.26 11.91
N PHE A 336 -11.35 8.92 11.13
CA PHE A 336 -11.63 10.33 11.35
C PHE A 336 -12.14 10.57 12.78
N VAL A 337 -13.14 9.80 13.24
CA VAL A 337 -13.70 9.94 14.60
C VAL A 337 -12.62 9.67 15.66
N LEU A 338 -11.87 8.59 15.55
CA LEU A 338 -10.81 8.26 16.51
C LEU A 338 -9.74 9.35 16.60
N LEU A 339 -9.30 9.87 15.47
CA LEU A 339 -8.31 10.95 15.45
C LEU A 339 -8.85 12.27 16.00
N MET A 340 -10.14 12.56 15.80
CA MET A 340 -10.79 13.69 16.43
C MET A 340 -10.82 13.55 17.95
N MET A 341 -11.21 12.38 18.46
CA MET A 341 -11.18 12.08 19.90
C MET A 341 -9.77 12.23 20.47
N GLU A 342 -8.76 11.66 19.81
CA GLU A 342 -7.36 11.80 20.23
C GLU A 342 -6.93 13.28 20.31
N LYS A 343 -7.18 14.03 19.24
CA LYS A 343 -6.74 15.44 19.16
C LYS A 343 -7.47 16.36 20.11
N PHE A 344 -8.72 16.07 20.48
CA PHE A 344 -9.47 16.92 21.40
C PHE A 344 -9.08 16.70 22.86
N PHE A 345 -8.93 15.45 23.28
CA PHE A 345 -8.70 15.16 24.70
C PHE A 345 -7.87 13.90 24.95
N LEU A 346 -8.02 12.84 24.13
CA LEU A 346 -7.57 11.50 24.49
C LEU A 346 -6.02 11.40 24.45
N LEU A 347 -5.32 12.09 23.54
CA LEU A 347 -3.86 12.10 23.53
C LEU A 347 -3.28 12.60 24.86
N LYS A 348 -3.87 13.62 25.47
CA LYS A 348 -3.42 14.13 26.77
C LYS A 348 -3.60 13.12 27.90
N VAL A 349 -4.60 12.23 27.78
CA VAL A 349 -4.84 11.13 28.72
C VAL A 349 -3.84 10.00 28.48
N LEU A 350 -3.66 9.61 27.22
CA LEU A 350 -2.73 8.55 26.83
C LEU A 350 -1.28 8.90 27.14
N ASP A 351 -0.87 10.16 26.97
CA ASP A 351 0.49 10.63 27.29
C ASP A 351 0.81 10.51 28.79
N LYS A 352 -0.21 10.55 29.67
CA LYS A 352 -0.08 10.39 31.12
C LYS A 352 -0.23 8.93 31.59
N ALA A 353 -0.82 8.08 30.74
CA ALA A 353 -1.07 6.68 31.05
C ALA A 353 0.18 5.82 30.81
N PRO A 354 0.30 4.65 31.47
CA PRO A 354 1.35 3.68 31.13
C PRO A 354 1.32 3.33 29.65
N ALA A 355 2.50 3.13 29.05
CA ALA A 355 2.64 2.81 27.62
C ALA A 355 1.78 1.60 27.17
N LEU A 356 1.58 0.63 28.08
CA LEU A 356 0.75 -0.56 27.82
C LEU A 356 -0.71 -0.17 27.58
N VAL A 357 -1.25 0.80 28.30
CA VAL A 357 -2.65 1.28 28.13
C VAL A 357 -2.83 1.87 26.74
N GLY A 358 -1.90 2.73 26.30
CA GLY A 358 -1.92 3.30 24.95
C GLY A 358 -1.81 2.22 23.88
N HIS A 359 -0.99 1.19 24.12
CA HIS A 359 -0.81 0.08 23.18
C HIS A 359 -2.10 -0.77 23.09
N ILE A 360 -2.71 -1.15 24.21
CA ILE A 360 -3.97 -1.91 24.24
C ILE A 360 -5.08 -1.11 23.53
N TYR A 361 -5.22 0.17 23.85
CA TYR A 361 -6.15 1.07 23.17
C TYR A 361 -5.95 1.04 21.66
N THR A 362 -4.73 1.29 21.21
CA THR A 362 -4.42 1.37 19.78
C THR A 362 -4.72 0.05 19.08
N MET A 363 -4.23 -1.07 19.62
CA MET A 363 -4.43 -2.37 18.98
C MET A 363 -5.89 -2.81 18.99
N PHE A 364 -6.66 -2.52 20.04
CA PHE A 364 -8.10 -2.80 20.07
C PHE A 364 -8.83 -2.11 18.89
N PHE A 365 -8.63 -0.80 18.73
CA PHE A 365 -9.30 -0.05 17.66
C PHE A 365 -8.75 -0.40 16.26
N VAL A 366 -7.47 -0.74 16.14
CA VAL A 366 -6.88 -1.22 14.88
C VAL A 366 -7.46 -2.58 14.49
N LEU A 367 -7.61 -3.53 15.42
CA LEU A 367 -8.25 -4.82 15.16
C LEU A 367 -9.69 -4.64 14.66
N VAL A 368 -10.50 -3.83 15.36
CA VAL A 368 -11.87 -3.54 14.92
C VAL A 368 -11.89 -2.89 13.54
N SER A 369 -10.95 -1.98 13.26
CA SER A 369 -10.84 -1.34 11.94
C SER A 369 -10.57 -2.35 10.83
N TRP A 370 -9.75 -3.37 11.09
CA TRP A 370 -9.45 -4.38 10.09
C TRP A 370 -10.62 -5.32 9.82
N ALA A 371 -11.51 -5.57 10.81
CA ALA A 371 -12.77 -6.25 10.56
C ALA A 371 -13.67 -5.44 9.61
N ILE A 372 -13.79 -4.12 9.83
CA ILE A 372 -14.55 -3.22 8.95
C ILE A 372 -13.94 -3.21 7.53
N PHE A 373 -12.62 -3.20 7.42
CA PHE A 373 -11.92 -3.17 6.14
C PHE A 373 -12.08 -4.47 5.34
N ALA A 374 -12.02 -5.62 6.00
CA ALA A 374 -11.98 -6.92 5.36
C ALA A 374 -13.34 -7.48 4.90
N LEU A 375 -14.44 -6.96 5.46
CA LEU A 375 -15.79 -7.46 5.25
C LEU A 375 -16.61 -6.43 4.45
N GLU A 376 -16.75 -6.66 3.15
CA GLU A 376 -17.42 -5.73 2.23
C GLU A 376 -18.94 -5.78 2.33
N ASP A 377 -19.52 -6.98 2.59
CA ASP A 377 -20.95 -7.14 2.80
C ASP A 377 -21.38 -6.59 4.17
N PHE A 378 -22.26 -5.60 4.18
CA PHE A 378 -22.71 -4.92 5.40
C PHE A 378 -23.47 -5.82 6.34
N SER A 379 -24.25 -6.77 5.82
CA SER A 379 -24.99 -7.72 6.65
C SER A 379 -24.03 -8.65 7.37
N HIS A 380 -23.04 -9.19 6.61
CA HIS A 380 -22.01 -10.04 7.19
C HIS A 380 -21.11 -9.27 8.17
N LEU A 381 -20.70 -8.05 7.84
CA LEU A 381 -19.92 -7.18 8.73
C LEU A 381 -20.63 -6.92 10.05
N THR A 382 -21.89 -6.51 10.00
CA THR A 382 -22.66 -6.22 11.22
C THR A 382 -22.89 -7.47 12.06
N GLY A 383 -23.17 -8.61 11.41
CA GLY A 383 -23.26 -9.91 12.07
C GLY A 383 -21.96 -10.33 12.73
N TYR A 384 -20.84 -10.21 12.01
CA TYR A 384 -19.52 -10.55 12.53
C TYR A 384 -19.12 -9.68 13.72
N LEU A 385 -19.36 -8.36 13.66
CA LEU A 385 -19.14 -7.47 14.78
C LEU A 385 -20.02 -7.82 15.99
N LYS A 386 -21.30 -8.17 15.78
CA LYS A 386 -22.16 -8.65 16.88
C LYS A 386 -21.57 -9.88 17.55
N VAL A 387 -21.06 -10.84 16.77
CA VAL A 387 -20.37 -12.02 17.30
C VAL A 387 -19.13 -11.61 18.10
N MET A 388 -18.25 -10.76 17.55
CA MET A 388 -17.04 -10.29 18.23
C MET A 388 -17.32 -9.68 19.60
N PHE A 389 -18.43 -8.97 19.75
CA PHE A 389 -18.80 -8.31 21.01
C PHE A 389 -19.80 -9.12 21.89
N GLY A 390 -19.99 -10.41 21.57
CA GLY A 390 -20.85 -11.29 22.36
C GLY A 390 -22.37 -11.04 22.23
N LEU A 391 -22.77 -10.26 21.22
CA LEU A 391 -24.15 -9.91 20.92
C LEU A 391 -24.79 -10.84 19.88
N GLY A 392 -24.03 -11.83 19.38
CA GLY A 392 -24.47 -12.74 18.30
C GLY A 392 -25.19 -14.00 18.78
N GLY A 393 -25.37 -14.19 20.09
CA GLY A 393 -26.00 -15.41 20.66
C GLY A 393 -25.16 -16.69 20.51
N VAL A 394 -23.85 -16.55 20.24
CA VAL A 394 -22.90 -17.65 20.05
C VAL A 394 -22.05 -17.90 21.31
N PRO A 395 -21.48 -19.11 21.49
CA PRO A 395 -20.64 -19.41 22.66
C PRO A 395 -19.34 -18.58 22.67
N LEU A 396 -18.76 -18.41 23.86
CA LEU A 396 -17.48 -17.70 24.00
C LEU A 396 -16.34 -18.47 23.34
N VAL A 397 -16.29 -19.78 23.51
CA VAL A 397 -15.26 -20.71 23.00
C VAL A 397 -15.91 -22.03 22.57
N ASN A 398 -15.22 -22.77 21.70
CA ASN A 398 -15.56 -24.14 21.31
C ASN A 398 -14.29 -24.99 21.09
N ALA A 399 -14.44 -26.26 20.80
CA ALA A 399 -13.32 -27.18 20.55
C ALA A 399 -12.49 -26.76 19.33
N ASN A 400 -13.14 -26.23 18.28
CA ASN A 400 -12.45 -25.79 17.06
C ASN A 400 -11.49 -24.62 17.33
N LEU A 401 -11.83 -23.71 18.24
CA LEU A 401 -10.92 -22.63 18.65
C LEU A 401 -9.61 -23.21 19.24
N GLY A 402 -9.69 -24.23 20.10
CA GLY A 402 -8.52 -24.88 20.66
C GLY A 402 -7.62 -25.49 19.58
N TYR A 403 -8.22 -26.16 18.59
CA TYR A 403 -7.52 -26.72 17.46
C TYR A 403 -6.79 -25.64 16.63
N TYR A 404 -7.51 -24.59 16.20
CA TYR A 404 -6.88 -23.54 15.39
C TYR A 404 -5.83 -22.76 16.17
N LEU A 405 -6.08 -22.46 17.46
CA LEU A 405 -5.12 -21.75 18.29
C LEU A 405 -3.82 -22.56 18.43
N THR A 406 -3.90 -23.84 18.75
CA THR A 406 -2.69 -24.68 18.89
C THR A 406 -1.95 -24.88 17.57
N SER A 407 -2.67 -25.05 16.46
CA SER A 407 -2.08 -25.23 15.13
C SER A 407 -1.36 -23.98 14.62
N TYR A 408 -1.92 -22.81 14.87
CA TYR A 408 -1.38 -21.55 14.37
C TYR A 408 -0.56 -20.75 15.38
N LEU A 409 -0.50 -21.18 16.66
CA LEU A 409 0.25 -20.48 17.72
C LEU A 409 1.71 -20.18 17.33
N PRO A 410 2.47 -21.11 16.76
CA PRO A 410 3.87 -20.84 16.41
C PRO A 410 3.99 -19.68 15.43
N ILE A 411 3.18 -19.67 14.35
CA ILE A 411 3.25 -18.60 13.34
C ILE A 411 2.71 -17.27 13.88
N LEU A 412 1.69 -17.27 14.73
CA LEU A 412 1.17 -16.06 15.38
C LEU A 412 2.21 -15.42 16.30
N VAL A 413 2.98 -16.23 17.06
CA VAL A 413 4.10 -15.75 17.88
C VAL A 413 5.21 -15.18 17.02
N VAL A 414 5.58 -15.85 15.92
CA VAL A 414 6.57 -15.34 14.96
C VAL A 414 6.09 -14.01 14.35
N ALA A 415 4.83 -13.92 13.95
CA ALA A 415 4.23 -12.69 13.41
C ALA A 415 4.24 -11.54 14.44
N ALA A 416 3.89 -11.82 15.69
CA ALA A 416 3.94 -10.84 16.76
C ALA A 416 5.36 -10.30 16.99
N LEU A 417 6.36 -11.18 17.10
CA LEU A 417 7.76 -10.79 17.27
C LEU A 417 8.30 -10.03 16.05
N ALA A 418 7.98 -10.48 14.83
CA ALA A 418 8.39 -9.83 13.59
C ALA A 418 7.69 -8.46 13.37
N SER A 419 6.57 -8.20 14.05
CA SER A 419 5.90 -6.89 14.07
C SER A 419 6.62 -5.86 14.96
N THR A 420 7.70 -6.24 15.64
CA THR A 420 8.51 -5.37 16.50
C THR A 420 9.91 -5.18 15.93
N PRO A 421 10.66 -4.14 16.35
CA PRO A 421 12.03 -3.91 15.91
C PRO A 421 13.05 -4.89 16.54
N LEU A 422 12.60 -5.91 17.29
CA LEU A 422 13.45 -6.84 18.05
C LEU A 422 14.52 -7.49 17.16
N GLY A 423 14.14 -8.05 16.03
CA GLY A 423 15.08 -8.71 15.12
C GLY A 423 16.19 -7.78 14.63
N VAL A 424 15.84 -6.56 14.22
CA VAL A 424 16.82 -5.55 13.78
C VAL A 424 17.70 -5.10 14.94
N THR A 425 17.13 -4.97 16.14
CA THR A 425 17.87 -4.57 17.34
C THR A 425 18.90 -5.63 17.73
N VAL A 426 18.54 -6.91 17.67
CA VAL A 426 19.46 -8.03 17.91
C VAL A 426 20.54 -8.07 16.84
N TYR A 427 20.15 -7.99 15.55
CA TYR A 427 21.10 -7.99 14.42
C TYR A 427 22.17 -6.89 14.54
N ARG A 428 21.78 -5.67 14.93
CA ARG A 428 22.70 -4.54 15.11
C ARG A 428 23.70 -4.71 16.25
N LYS A 429 23.44 -5.59 17.21
CA LYS A 429 24.34 -5.91 18.32
C LYS A 429 25.38 -6.98 17.97
N LEU A 430 25.22 -7.66 16.82
CA LEU A 430 26.18 -8.68 16.38
C LEU A 430 27.48 -8.04 15.89
N PRO A 431 28.64 -8.69 16.09
CA PRO A 431 29.89 -8.31 15.44
C PRO A 431 29.72 -8.30 13.91
N HIS A 432 30.40 -7.40 13.20
CA HIS A 432 30.22 -7.23 11.75
C HIS A 432 30.39 -8.53 10.94
N TRP A 433 31.34 -9.37 11.31
CA TRP A 433 31.55 -10.65 10.63
C TRP A 433 30.38 -11.61 10.86
N ALA A 434 29.87 -11.71 12.10
CA ALA A 434 28.75 -12.58 12.44
C ALA A 434 27.44 -12.09 11.77
N ALA A 435 27.22 -10.77 11.73
CA ALA A 435 26.09 -10.16 11.04
C ALA A 435 26.13 -10.48 9.54
N ARG A 436 27.30 -10.38 8.88
CA ARG A 436 27.44 -10.72 7.45
C ARG A 436 27.20 -12.21 7.20
N CYS A 437 27.81 -13.11 7.99
CA CYS A 437 27.61 -14.55 7.85
C CYS A 437 26.13 -14.91 8.04
N LEU A 438 25.50 -14.41 9.11
CA LEU A 438 24.09 -14.64 9.39
C LEU A 438 23.20 -14.14 8.24
N CYS A 439 23.45 -12.94 7.73
CA CYS A 439 22.70 -12.38 6.64
C CYS A 439 22.83 -13.24 5.36
N THR A 440 24.04 -13.69 5.01
CA THR A 440 24.25 -14.55 3.85
C THR A 440 23.52 -15.88 4.00
N VAL A 441 23.60 -16.51 5.18
CA VAL A 441 22.88 -17.76 5.47
C VAL A 441 21.36 -17.55 5.37
N LEU A 442 20.84 -16.47 5.96
CA LEU A 442 19.41 -16.17 5.93
C LEU A 442 18.89 -15.87 4.52
N VAL A 443 19.68 -15.19 3.68
CA VAL A 443 19.33 -14.93 2.27
C VAL A 443 19.28 -16.24 1.48
N LEU A 444 20.28 -17.09 1.60
CA LEU A 444 20.34 -18.36 0.86
C LEU A 444 19.26 -19.35 1.36
N ALA A 445 19.15 -19.54 2.67
CA ALA A 445 18.12 -20.40 3.25
C ALA A 445 16.72 -19.87 2.95
N GLY A 446 16.52 -18.53 3.03
CA GLY A 446 15.29 -17.87 2.67
C GLY A 446 14.91 -18.09 1.21
N LEU A 447 15.87 -18.00 0.29
CA LEU A 447 15.62 -18.27 -1.13
C LEU A 447 15.16 -19.72 -1.34
N VAL A 448 15.83 -20.70 -0.74
CA VAL A 448 15.46 -22.12 -0.86
C VAL A 448 14.06 -22.37 -0.28
N ILE A 449 13.81 -21.91 0.95
CA ILE A 449 12.53 -22.10 1.62
C ILE A 449 11.40 -21.39 0.88
N CYS A 450 11.59 -20.12 0.49
CA CYS A 450 10.57 -19.39 -0.27
C CYS A 450 10.31 -20.03 -1.63
N THR A 451 11.34 -20.56 -2.30
CA THR A 451 11.14 -21.28 -3.58
C THR A 451 10.35 -22.57 -3.35
N ALA A 452 10.64 -23.33 -2.29
CA ALA A 452 9.84 -24.51 -1.95
C ALA A 452 8.36 -24.15 -1.71
N TYR A 453 8.07 -23.11 -0.95
CA TYR A 453 6.71 -22.60 -0.76
C TYR A 453 6.03 -22.16 -2.06
N LEU A 454 6.78 -21.57 -3.00
CA LEU A 454 6.24 -21.13 -4.29
C LEU A 454 5.93 -22.30 -5.25
N VAL A 455 6.66 -23.39 -5.13
CA VAL A 455 6.45 -24.59 -5.96
C VAL A 455 5.34 -25.46 -5.40
N ASP A 456 5.27 -25.61 -4.08
CA ASP A 456 4.30 -26.45 -3.38
C ASP A 456 2.94 -25.73 -3.21
N GLY A 457 2.96 -24.43 -2.91
CA GLY A 457 1.79 -23.68 -2.50
C GLY A 457 0.96 -23.12 -3.65
N THR A 458 -0.34 -23.49 -3.72
CA THR A 458 -1.33 -22.84 -4.61
C THR A 458 -1.90 -21.56 -4.00
N TYR A 459 -1.84 -21.41 -2.66
CA TYR A 459 -2.35 -20.26 -1.93
C TYR A 459 -1.31 -19.12 -1.90
N ASN A 460 -1.50 -18.17 -2.79
CA ASN A 460 -0.64 -16.99 -2.86
C ASN A 460 -1.48 -15.73 -3.18
N PRO A 461 -2.45 -15.38 -2.32
CA PRO A 461 -3.27 -14.19 -2.52
C PRO A 461 -2.41 -12.94 -2.42
N PHE A 462 -2.78 -11.90 -3.15
CA PHE A 462 -2.26 -10.57 -2.98
C PHE A 462 -3.43 -9.63 -2.69
N LEU A 463 -3.54 -9.17 -1.45
CA LEU A 463 -4.71 -8.42 -0.99
C LEU A 463 -4.95 -7.15 -1.81
N TYR A 464 -3.87 -6.47 -2.23
CA TYR A 464 -3.95 -5.22 -2.99
C TYR A 464 -4.48 -5.34 -4.42
N PHE A 465 -4.63 -6.53 -4.98
CA PHE A 465 -5.33 -6.70 -6.26
C PHE A 465 -6.84 -6.57 -6.15
N ARG A 466 -7.36 -6.55 -4.93
CA ARG A 466 -8.80 -6.44 -4.67
C ARG A 466 -9.25 -5.01 -4.39
N PHE A 467 -8.31 -4.05 -4.28
CA PHE A 467 -8.59 -2.67 -3.86
C PHE A 467 -8.40 -1.64 -4.98
#